data_f84ec7dfdda7b140a5f6e61cd5e8d345
#
_entry.id   f84ec7dfdda7b140a5f6e61cd5e8d345
#
_cell.length_a   1.000
_cell.length_b   1.000
_cell.length_c   1.000
_cell.angle_alpha   90.00
_cell.angle_beta   90.00
_cell.angle_gamma   90.00
#
_symmetry.space_group_name_H-M   'P 1'
#
loop_
_entity.id
_entity.type
_entity.pdbx_description
1 polymer ?
#
loop_
_entity_poly.entity_id
_entity_poly.type
_entity_poly.pdbx_seq_one_letter_code
_entity_poly.pdbx_strand_id
1 'polypeptide(L)'
;MGKNLLSFIALLVAFSVTCGQGSSYQEKFRQATEAMRAGKLDEAGNEFASITKEFPSFAEAHLNLGLVREEQGRNEEAIASLQKALRLTPRLRGANLFLAIAQYRLNHFDKAIAAVQKETSFYPTDANAWMWLGVVQLAAENPEEAAAALDKAAKLAPNNVDILYHRGRAHLLVSKNSYERMFQIDPKSWQVRQVLAQADAEADRHDDAIAEYQAAIQLAPKQPGLHEQLGTEYLKANKLDPAVDALQQELEIDPNNVLARYKLGLIEVERGEGAKSKELIEGAVRQNPGLKDSAYYLGRAEMELGNSAAAVEAFNRAISSPDTDPEIVQQAWYQLGVVYRRLHRIEDAQKAFAIFQRLKDEETQRIQERLKKKRDASGQSAAPSSAPQNPQ
;
A
#
# COMPACT_ATOMS: atom_id res chain seq x y z
N MET A 1 10.98 16.27 2.40
CA MET A 1 10.03 16.82 1.41
C MET A 1 10.59 18.00 0.57
N GLY A 2 11.87 18.08 0.28
CA GLY A 2 12.49 19.31 -0.21
C GLY A 2 13.18 19.26 -1.58
N LYS A 3 13.06 18.22 -2.39
CA LYS A 3 13.83 18.17 -3.65
C LYS A 3 13.01 17.94 -4.94
N ASN A 4 11.71 17.75 -4.89
CA ASN A 4 10.90 17.42 -6.08
C ASN A 4 9.87 18.48 -6.50
N LEU A 5 9.76 19.62 -5.80
CA LEU A 5 8.82 20.68 -6.22
C LEU A 5 9.25 21.40 -7.49
N LEU A 6 10.55 21.52 -7.72
CA LEU A 6 11.11 22.14 -8.93
C LEU A 6 10.83 21.36 -10.24
N SER A 7 10.55 20.06 -10.17
CA SER A 7 10.23 19.24 -11.35
C SER A 7 8.83 19.48 -11.91
N PHE A 8 7.94 20.15 -11.18
CA PHE A 8 6.54 20.41 -11.60
C PHE A 8 6.30 21.76 -12.24
N ILE A 9 7.30 22.65 -12.29
CA ILE A 9 7.14 24.03 -12.79
C ILE A 9 7.46 24.11 -14.31
N ALA A 10 7.03 23.14 -15.09
CA ALA A 10 7.03 23.27 -16.55
C ALA A 10 5.66 23.73 -17.07
N LEU A 11 5.13 24.82 -16.53
CA LEU A 11 3.97 25.47 -17.13
C LEU A 11 4.47 26.42 -18.23
N LEU A 12 4.70 25.87 -19.42
CA LEU A 12 4.90 26.63 -20.64
C LEU A 12 3.58 27.35 -20.98
N VAL A 13 3.46 28.62 -20.61
CA VAL A 13 2.48 29.49 -21.21
C VAL A 13 3.04 29.89 -22.58
N ALA A 14 2.53 29.26 -23.63
CA ALA A 14 2.79 29.69 -25.00
C ALA A 14 2.06 31.02 -25.23
N PHE A 15 2.79 32.13 -25.37
CA PHE A 15 2.25 33.44 -25.71
C PHE A 15 2.12 33.58 -27.19
N SER A 16 0.91 33.93 -27.65
CA SER A 16 0.69 34.53 -28.99
C SER A 16 1.11 35.98 -28.93
N VAL A 17 2.15 36.34 -29.70
CA VAL A 17 2.78 37.66 -29.71
C VAL A 17 2.03 38.58 -30.65
N THR A 18 1.53 39.72 -30.16
CA THR A 18 1.27 40.90 -30.96
C THR A 18 2.50 41.81 -30.94
N CYS A 19 2.96 42.15 -32.12
CA CYS A 19 4.24 42.80 -32.44
C CYS A 19 4.37 44.22 -31.88
N GLY A 20 5.50 44.55 -31.23
CA GLY A 20 5.99 45.93 -31.14
C GLY A 20 6.76 46.39 -29.90
N GLN A 21 6.50 45.83 -28.71
CA GLN A 21 7.26 46.15 -27.46
C GLN A 21 7.62 44.91 -26.66
N GLY A 22 7.44 43.72 -27.22
CA GLY A 22 7.47 42.42 -26.56
C GLY A 22 8.85 41.86 -26.26
N SER A 23 9.95 42.40 -26.77
CA SER A 23 11.25 41.71 -26.74
C SER A 23 11.99 41.83 -25.38
N SER A 24 11.86 42.94 -24.68
CA SER A 24 12.68 43.21 -23.49
C SER A 24 12.14 42.49 -22.23
N TYR A 25 10.82 42.55 -21.92
CA TYR A 25 10.27 41.89 -20.74
C TYR A 25 10.19 40.38 -20.87
N GLN A 26 9.95 39.89 -22.09
CA GLN A 26 9.93 38.45 -22.37
C GLN A 26 11.30 37.84 -22.17
N GLU A 27 12.36 38.50 -22.59
CA GLU A 27 13.73 38.03 -22.38
C GLU A 27 14.10 38.04 -20.89
N LYS A 28 13.79 39.13 -20.17
CA LYS A 28 13.98 39.19 -18.71
C LYS A 28 13.21 38.07 -17.98
N PHE A 29 11.94 37.83 -18.36
CA PHE A 29 11.12 36.78 -17.77
C PHE A 29 11.67 35.39 -18.08
N ARG A 30 12.18 35.14 -19.28
CA ARG A 30 12.83 33.89 -19.67
C ARG A 30 14.09 33.67 -18.82
N GLN A 31 14.94 34.64 -18.64
CA GLN A 31 16.17 34.59 -17.85
C GLN A 31 15.83 34.32 -16.38
N ALA A 32 14.86 35.01 -15.79
CA ALA A 32 14.39 34.76 -14.43
C ALA A 32 13.84 33.34 -14.25
N THR A 33 13.12 32.83 -15.24
CA THR A 33 12.59 31.45 -15.23
C THR A 33 13.72 30.41 -15.33
N GLU A 34 14.74 30.67 -16.12
CA GLU A 34 15.94 29.82 -16.23
C GLU A 34 16.74 29.80 -14.93
N ALA A 35 16.95 30.96 -14.30
CA ALA A 35 17.59 31.07 -12.99
C ALA A 35 16.80 30.27 -11.93
N MET A 36 15.47 30.37 -11.93
CA MET A 36 14.60 29.61 -11.02
C MET A 36 14.75 28.09 -11.26
N ARG A 37 14.73 27.63 -12.53
CA ARG A 37 14.92 26.20 -12.87
C ARG A 37 16.32 25.69 -12.50
N ALA A 38 17.33 26.56 -12.56
CA ALA A 38 18.70 26.26 -12.14
C ALA A 38 18.87 26.26 -10.60
N GLY A 39 17.81 26.50 -9.83
CA GLY A 39 17.86 26.59 -8.38
C GLY A 39 18.54 27.85 -7.84
N LYS A 40 18.81 28.86 -8.69
CA LYS A 40 19.38 30.16 -8.32
C LYS A 40 18.28 31.09 -7.80
N LEU A 41 17.70 30.75 -6.63
CA LEU A 41 16.49 31.38 -6.12
C LEU A 41 16.65 32.87 -5.86
N ASP A 42 17.83 33.33 -5.40
CA ASP A 42 18.07 34.76 -5.11
C ASP A 42 18.14 35.57 -6.42
N GLU A 43 18.83 35.05 -7.43
CA GLU A 43 18.89 35.67 -8.76
C GLU A 43 17.48 35.75 -9.37
N ALA A 44 16.75 34.65 -9.41
CA ALA A 44 15.38 34.59 -9.92
C ALA A 44 14.43 35.55 -9.17
N GLY A 45 14.53 35.59 -7.84
CA GLY A 45 13.71 36.46 -7.00
C GLY A 45 13.95 37.96 -7.26
N ASN A 46 15.22 38.36 -7.43
CA ASN A 46 15.59 39.74 -7.77
C ASN A 46 15.09 40.11 -9.18
N GLU A 47 15.24 39.20 -10.15
CA GLU A 47 14.78 39.45 -11.53
C GLU A 47 13.25 39.54 -11.61
N PHE A 48 12.50 38.59 -11.00
CA PHE A 48 11.03 38.68 -10.97
C PHE A 48 10.55 39.92 -10.20
N ALA A 49 11.21 40.33 -9.10
CA ALA A 49 10.88 41.57 -8.41
C ALA A 49 11.11 42.82 -9.29
N SER A 50 12.17 42.83 -10.09
CA SER A 50 12.41 43.89 -11.06
C SER A 50 11.33 43.94 -12.12
N ILE A 51 10.95 42.78 -12.70
CA ILE A 51 9.87 42.65 -13.67
C ILE A 51 8.54 43.16 -13.10
N THR A 52 8.18 42.75 -11.88
CA THR A 52 6.91 43.17 -11.26
C THR A 52 6.87 44.68 -10.94
N LYS A 53 8.03 45.32 -10.73
CA LYS A 53 8.16 46.79 -10.56
C LYS A 53 8.02 47.53 -11.88
N GLU A 54 8.63 47.00 -12.93
CA GLU A 54 8.60 47.62 -14.29
C GLU A 54 7.25 47.37 -14.99
N PHE A 55 6.65 46.18 -14.76
CA PHE A 55 5.38 45.72 -15.36
C PHE A 55 4.39 45.27 -14.28
N PRO A 56 3.78 46.20 -13.50
CA PRO A 56 2.96 45.86 -12.32
C PRO A 56 1.67 45.09 -12.61
N SER A 57 1.22 45.05 -13.87
CA SER A 57 0.05 44.32 -14.34
C SER A 57 0.36 42.94 -14.90
N PHE A 58 1.61 42.52 -14.87
CA PHE A 58 2.02 41.18 -15.37
C PHE A 58 1.79 40.09 -14.30
N ALA A 59 0.64 39.45 -14.38
CA ALA A 59 0.18 38.47 -13.37
C ALA A 59 1.13 37.29 -13.20
N GLU A 60 1.70 36.76 -14.29
CA GLU A 60 2.62 35.63 -14.29
C GLU A 60 3.96 35.96 -13.60
N ALA A 61 4.42 37.21 -13.72
CA ALA A 61 5.62 37.64 -12.99
C ALA A 61 5.37 37.69 -11.50
N HIS A 62 4.20 38.15 -11.06
CA HIS A 62 3.79 38.09 -9.64
C HIS A 62 3.62 36.65 -9.15
N LEU A 63 3.08 35.72 -9.97
CA LEU A 63 3.00 34.30 -9.64
C LEU A 63 4.39 33.71 -9.41
N ASN A 64 5.31 33.89 -10.38
CA ASN A 64 6.66 33.32 -10.27
C ASN A 64 7.48 33.95 -9.14
N LEU A 65 7.30 35.24 -8.86
CA LEU A 65 7.89 35.88 -7.68
C LEU A 65 7.37 35.23 -6.38
N GLY A 66 6.06 34.92 -6.33
CA GLY A 66 5.46 34.21 -5.22
C GLY A 66 6.04 32.81 -5.03
N LEU A 67 6.23 32.05 -6.13
CA LEU A 67 6.85 30.73 -6.10
C LEU A 67 8.29 30.77 -5.57
N VAL A 68 9.10 31.69 -6.10
CA VAL A 68 10.50 31.83 -5.64
C VAL A 68 10.57 32.18 -4.17
N ARG A 69 9.71 33.10 -3.70
CA ARG A 69 9.66 33.48 -2.27
C ARG A 69 9.21 32.32 -1.37
N GLU A 70 8.26 31.52 -1.85
CA GLU A 70 7.80 30.34 -1.13
C GLU A 70 8.94 29.31 -0.97
N GLU A 71 9.69 29.04 -2.05
CA GLU A 71 10.87 28.18 -2.00
C GLU A 71 12.00 28.72 -1.12
N GLN A 72 12.13 30.06 -1.01
CA GLN A 72 13.05 30.72 -0.08
C GLN A 72 12.55 30.69 1.37
N GLY A 73 11.34 30.14 1.66
CA GLY A 73 10.71 30.17 2.98
C GLY A 73 10.11 31.52 3.38
N ARG A 74 10.04 32.50 2.45
CA ARG A 74 9.50 33.85 2.68
C ARG A 74 7.99 33.85 2.42
N ASN A 75 7.24 33.06 3.22
CA ASN A 75 5.86 32.71 2.92
C ASN A 75 4.89 33.91 2.93
N GLU A 76 5.07 34.91 3.81
CA GLU A 76 4.25 36.13 3.83
C GLU A 76 4.41 36.95 2.54
N GLU A 77 5.63 37.07 2.04
CA GLU A 77 5.90 37.78 0.79
C GLU A 77 5.42 36.98 -0.43
N ALA A 78 5.49 35.64 -0.36
CA ALA A 78 4.89 34.75 -1.36
C ALA A 78 3.38 34.99 -1.44
N ILE A 79 2.68 35.00 -0.30
CA ILE A 79 1.24 35.26 -0.22
C ILE A 79 0.89 36.61 -0.84
N ALA A 80 1.65 37.67 -0.50
CA ALA A 80 1.39 39.01 -1.05
C ALA A 80 1.51 39.03 -2.58
N SER A 81 2.55 38.39 -3.11
CA SER A 81 2.79 38.28 -4.57
C SER A 81 1.71 37.48 -5.26
N LEU A 82 1.34 36.31 -4.72
CA LEU A 82 0.30 35.41 -5.26
C LEU A 82 -1.08 36.07 -5.23
N GLN A 83 -1.41 36.78 -4.16
CA GLN A 83 -2.65 37.56 -4.08
C GLN A 83 -2.67 38.70 -5.12
N LYS A 84 -1.54 39.32 -5.41
CA LYS A 84 -1.45 40.32 -6.46
C LYS A 84 -1.68 39.69 -7.85
N ALA A 85 -1.08 38.53 -8.11
CA ALA A 85 -1.31 37.75 -9.34
C ALA A 85 -2.79 37.43 -9.52
N LEU A 86 -3.46 36.93 -8.46
CA LEU A 86 -4.89 36.58 -8.47
C LEU A 86 -5.82 37.79 -8.60
N ARG A 87 -5.43 38.98 -8.09
CA ARG A 87 -6.20 40.21 -8.37
C ARG A 87 -6.12 40.63 -9.82
N LEU A 88 -5.00 40.38 -10.48
CA LEU A 88 -4.81 40.70 -11.92
C LEU A 88 -5.50 39.65 -12.82
N THR A 89 -5.33 38.38 -12.48
CA THR A 89 -5.88 37.25 -13.24
C THR A 89 -6.50 36.24 -12.25
N PRO A 90 -7.80 36.34 -11.94
CA PRO A 90 -8.45 35.53 -10.90
C PRO A 90 -8.42 34.00 -11.12
N ARG A 91 -8.25 33.57 -12.37
CA ARG A 91 -8.13 32.14 -12.76
C ARG A 91 -6.74 31.81 -13.26
N LEU A 92 -5.70 32.49 -12.78
CA LEU A 92 -4.33 32.15 -13.16
C LEU A 92 -3.99 30.77 -12.59
N ARG A 93 -3.73 29.82 -13.49
CA ARG A 93 -3.48 28.43 -13.14
C ARG A 93 -2.29 28.29 -12.20
N GLY A 94 -2.46 27.52 -11.14
CA GLY A 94 -1.46 27.29 -10.10
C GLY A 94 -1.41 28.38 -9.04
N ALA A 95 -1.93 29.58 -9.28
CA ALA A 95 -1.80 30.69 -8.34
C ALA A 95 -2.53 30.43 -7.01
N ASN A 96 -3.73 29.85 -7.04
CA ASN A 96 -4.43 29.44 -5.83
C ASN A 96 -3.77 28.21 -5.16
N LEU A 97 -3.18 27.30 -5.94
CA LEU A 97 -2.44 26.16 -5.39
C LEU A 97 -1.23 26.63 -4.58
N PHE A 98 -0.39 27.49 -5.15
CA PHE A 98 0.80 27.99 -4.45
C PHE A 98 0.44 28.93 -3.31
N LEU A 99 -0.66 29.70 -3.43
CA LEU A 99 -1.21 30.46 -2.30
C LEU A 99 -1.59 29.52 -1.15
N ALA A 100 -2.22 28.38 -1.47
CA ALA A 100 -2.55 27.38 -0.46
C ALA A 100 -1.31 26.78 0.20
N ILE A 101 -0.27 26.46 -0.56
CA ILE A 101 1.00 25.92 -0.05
C ILE A 101 1.66 26.94 0.90
N ALA A 102 1.75 28.22 0.51
CA ALA A 102 2.31 29.27 1.36
C ALA A 102 1.50 29.48 2.65
N GLN A 103 0.17 29.43 2.57
CA GLN A 103 -0.70 29.47 3.77
C GLN A 103 -0.52 28.25 4.67
N TYR A 104 -0.42 27.05 4.06
CA TYR A 104 -0.16 25.80 4.77
C TYR A 104 1.14 25.84 5.56
N ARG A 105 2.22 26.36 4.97
CA ARG A 105 3.53 26.50 5.66
C ARG A 105 3.49 27.46 6.87
N LEU A 106 2.53 28.38 6.89
CA LEU A 106 2.25 29.26 8.03
C LEU A 106 1.19 28.69 8.97
N ASN A 107 0.76 27.45 8.80
CA ASN A 107 -0.31 26.78 9.56
C ASN A 107 -1.68 27.50 9.47
N HIS A 108 -1.90 28.31 8.43
CA HIS A 108 -3.18 28.95 8.16
C HIS A 108 -4.09 28.00 7.37
N PHE A 109 -4.48 26.87 7.97
CA PHE A 109 -5.13 25.77 7.28
C PHE A 109 -6.45 26.15 6.61
N ASP A 110 -7.32 26.93 7.28
CA ASP A 110 -8.59 27.37 6.69
C ASP A 110 -8.39 28.18 5.40
N LYS A 111 -7.39 29.10 5.41
CA LYS A 111 -7.07 29.90 4.23
C LYS A 111 -6.46 29.04 3.12
N ALA A 112 -5.64 28.07 3.48
CA ALA A 112 -5.06 27.12 2.54
C ALA A 112 -6.15 26.26 1.88
N ILE A 113 -7.09 25.70 2.66
CA ILE A 113 -8.24 24.96 2.15
C ILE A 113 -9.05 25.81 1.17
N ALA A 114 -9.42 27.02 1.57
CA ALA A 114 -10.21 27.91 0.72
C ALA A 114 -9.50 28.27 -0.61
N ALA A 115 -8.17 28.42 -0.58
CA ALA A 115 -7.39 28.68 -1.78
C ALA A 115 -7.33 27.45 -2.71
N VAL A 116 -6.96 26.26 -2.17
CA VAL A 116 -6.84 25.08 -3.01
C VAL A 116 -8.20 24.58 -3.53
N GLN A 117 -9.30 24.80 -2.81
CA GLN A 117 -10.65 24.52 -3.29
C GLN A 117 -11.01 25.38 -4.51
N LYS A 118 -10.57 26.64 -4.56
CA LYS A 118 -10.71 27.46 -5.77
C LYS A 118 -9.93 26.87 -6.94
N GLU A 119 -8.69 26.43 -6.71
CA GLU A 119 -7.88 25.79 -7.76
C GLU A 119 -8.56 24.53 -8.30
N THR A 120 -9.02 23.63 -7.42
CA THR A 120 -9.72 22.40 -7.85
C THR A 120 -11.05 22.68 -8.55
N SER A 121 -11.73 23.79 -8.22
CA SER A 121 -12.96 24.20 -8.89
C SER A 121 -12.69 24.71 -10.32
N PHE A 122 -11.58 25.44 -10.54
CA PHE A 122 -11.20 25.95 -11.85
C PHE A 122 -10.53 24.88 -12.71
N TYR A 123 -9.77 23.96 -12.08
CA TYR A 123 -8.97 22.94 -12.74
C TYR A 123 -9.26 21.56 -12.13
N PRO A 124 -10.47 20.99 -12.35
CA PRO A 124 -10.93 19.76 -11.68
C PRO A 124 -10.15 18.51 -12.09
N THR A 125 -9.34 18.57 -13.14
CA THR A 125 -8.48 17.47 -13.62
C THR A 125 -7.04 17.60 -13.13
N ASP A 126 -6.72 18.58 -12.29
CA ASP A 126 -5.38 18.75 -11.73
C ASP A 126 -5.21 17.86 -10.51
N ALA A 127 -4.53 16.71 -10.68
CA ALA A 127 -4.27 15.75 -9.61
C ALA A 127 -3.47 16.37 -8.45
N ASN A 128 -2.56 17.30 -8.72
CA ASN A 128 -1.75 17.95 -7.70
C ASN A 128 -2.60 18.88 -6.82
N ALA A 129 -3.53 19.63 -7.40
CA ALA A 129 -4.44 20.46 -6.64
C ALA A 129 -5.31 19.62 -5.68
N TRP A 130 -5.82 18.47 -6.16
CA TRP A 130 -6.56 17.53 -5.30
C TRP A 130 -5.67 16.89 -4.23
N MET A 131 -4.44 16.54 -4.56
CA MET A 131 -3.47 16.03 -3.58
C MET A 131 -3.22 17.06 -2.46
N TRP A 132 -2.93 18.31 -2.84
CA TRP A 132 -2.70 19.37 -1.85
C TRP A 132 -3.94 19.70 -1.03
N LEU A 133 -5.15 19.61 -1.61
CA LEU A 133 -6.38 19.71 -0.81
C LEU A 133 -6.40 18.64 0.28
N GLY A 134 -6.12 17.39 -0.08
CA GLY A 134 -6.04 16.31 0.90
C GLY A 134 -4.94 16.50 1.95
N VAL A 135 -3.75 16.95 1.53
CA VAL A 135 -2.64 17.23 2.47
C VAL A 135 -3.01 18.33 3.48
N VAL A 136 -3.64 19.41 3.02
CA VAL A 136 -4.05 20.51 3.89
C VAL A 136 -5.18 20.06 4.82
N GLN A 137 -6.15 19.26 4.33
CA GLN A 137 -7.21 18.69 5.17
C GLN A 137 -6.66 17.75 6.24
N LEU A 138 -5.63 16.94 5.93
CA LEU A 138 -4.94 16.11 6.93
C LEU A 138 -4.29 16.95 8.03
N ALA A 139 -3.71 18.09 7.67
CA ALA A 139 -3.08 18.98 8.64
C ALA A 139 -4.11 19.78 9.47
N ALA A 140 -5.30 19.97 8.92
CA ALA A 140 -6.44 20.57 9.60
C ALA A 140 -7.26 19.55 10.43
N GLU A 141 -6.78 18.30 10.55
CA GLU A 141 -7.43 17.19 11.28
C GLU A 141 -8.81 16.80 10.74
N ASN A 142 -9.01 16.96 9.42
CA ASN A 142 -10.23 16.57 8.70
C ASN A 142 -9.96 15.34 7.80
N PRO A 143 -9.83 14.13 8.37
CA PRO A 143 -9.39 12.95 7.63
C PRO A 143 -10.40 12.47 6.58
N GLU A 144 -11.69 12.66 6.78
CA GLU A 144 -12.75 12.26 5.84
C GLU A 144 -12.67 13.09 4.55
N GLU A 145 -12.57 14.41 4.67
CA GLU A 145 -12.41 15.34 3.55
C GLU A 145 -11.07 15.12 2.85
N ALA A 146 -10.03 14.81 3.63
CA ALA A 146 -8.72 14.47 3.09
C ALA A 146 -8.78 13.20 2.25
N ALA A 147 -9.41 12.14 2.74
CA ALA A 147 -9.58 10.87 2.02
C ALA A 147 -10.35 11.09 0.71
N ALA A 148 -11.45 11.84 0.75
CA ALA A 148 -12.25 12.15 -0.45
C ALA A 148 -11.44 12.90 -1.52
N ALA A 149 -10.63 13.89 -1.11
CA ALA A 149 -9.78 14.65 -2.02
C ALA A 149 -8.66 13.77 -2.62
N LEU A 150 -8.01 12.94 -1.80
CA LEU A 150 -6.93 12.05 -2.21
C LEU A 150 -7.41 10.88 -3.07
N ASP A 151 -8.62 10.38 -2.86
CA ASP A 151 -9.26 9.41 -3.75
C ASP A 151 -9.47 9.99 -5.15
N LYS A 152 -9.85 11.27 -5.22
CA LYS A 152 -9.99 11.95 -6.50
C LYS A 152 -8.64 12.19 -7.17
N ALA A 153 -7.61 12.59 -6.42
CA ALA A 153 -6.24 12.70 -6.91
C ALA A 153 -5.72 11.37 -7.47
N ALA A 154 -5.95 10.26 -6.74
CA ALA A 154 -5.52 8.92 -7.14
C ALA A 154 -6.22 8.42 -8.41
N LYS A 155 -7.49 8.77 -8.64
CA LYS A 155 -8.20 8.46 -9.89
C LYS A 155 -7.58 9.22 -11.08
N LEU A 156 -7.09 10.44 -10.87
CA LEU A 156 -6.47 11.26 -11.91
C LEU A 156 -5.02 10.86 -12.19
N ALA A 157 -4.29 10.38 -11.17
CA ALA A 157 -2.89 9.96 -11.27
C ALA A 157 -2.62 8.69 -10.44
N PRO A 158 -3.07 7.51 -10.92
CA PRO A 158 -3.10 6.26 -10.14
C PRO A 158 -1.72 5.73 -9.75
N ASN A 159 -0.67 6.11 -10.47
CA ASN A 159 0.70 5.64 -10.23
C ASN A 159 1.57 6.70 -9.50
N ASN A 160 0.97 7.77 -8.98
CA ASN A 160 1.72 8.77 -8.22
C ASN A 160 1.90 8.31 -6.77
N VAL A 161 3.16 8.05 -6.39
CA VAL A 161 3.52 7.51 -5.07
C VAL A 161 3.17 8.46 -3.93
N ASP A 162 3.34 9.79 -4.12
CA ASP A 162 3.02 10.77 -3.08
C ASP A 162 1.50 10.81 -2.81
N ILE A 163 0.70 10.75 -3.88
CA ILE A 163 -0.76 10.67 -3.75
C ILE A 163 -1.16 9.39 -3.01
N LEU A 164 -0.61 8.24 -3.40
CA LEU A 164 -0.91 6.96 -2.75
C LEU A 164 -0.48 6.95 -1.27
N TYR A 165 0.66 7.54 -0.95
CA TYR A 165 1.12 7.68 0.42
C TYR A 165 0.17 8.51 1.29
N HIS A 166 -0.20 9.71 0.83
CA HIS A 166 -1.12 10.57 1.59
C HIS A 166 -2.52 9.96 1.68
N ARG A 167 -2.99 9.31 0.60
CA ARG A 167 -4.25 8.58 0.57
C ARG A 167 -4.30 7.48 1.64
N GLY A 168 -3.25 6.64 1.71
CA GLY A 168 -3.14 5.61 2.74
C GLY A 168 -3.21 6.19 4.16
N ARG A 169 -2.50 7.30 4.41
CA ARG A 169 -2.55 8.00 5.70
C ARG A 169 -3.95 8.52 6.06
N ALA A 170 -4.67 9.10 5.09
CA ALA A 170 -6.01 9.62 5.32
C ALA A 170 -6.99 8.50 5.68
N HIS A 171 -7.00 7.41 4.90
CA HIS A 171 -7.87 6.26 5.18
C HIS A 171 -7.55 5.57 6.51
N LEU A 172 -6.26 5.52 6.90
CA LEU A 172 -5.87 5.00 8.21
C LEU A 172 -6.46 5.85 9.36
N LEU A 173 -6.42 7.17 9.24
CA LEU A 173 -7.01 8.07 10.25
C LEU A 173 -8.54 7.96 10.29
N VAL A 174 -9.21 7.85 9.14
CA VAL A 174 -10.68 7.62 9.09
C VAL A 174 -11.04 6.31 9.79
N SER A 175 -10.29 5.23 9.53
CA SER A 175 -10.51 3.94 10.18
C SER A 175 -10.28 4.05 11.69
N LYS A 176 -9.18 4.68 12.11
CA LYS A 176 -8.87 4.89 13.53
C LYS A 176 -10.00 5.64 14.23
N ASN A 177 -10.43 6.78 13.69
CA ASN A 177 -11.52 7.58 14.29
C ASN A 177 -12.83 6.79 14.38
N SER A 178 -13.12 5.97 13.35
CA SER A 178 -14.31 5.12 13.34
C SER A 178 -14.28 4.07 14.45
N TYR A 179 -13.13 3.42 14.65
CA TYR A 179 -12.93 2.45 15.73
C TYR A 179 -12.98 3.13 17.11
N GLU A 180 -12.32 4.27 17.31
CA GLU A 180 -12.38 5.02 18.56
C GLU A 180 -13.84 5.39 18.91
N ARG A 181 -14.60 5.85 17.93
CA ARG A 181 -16.02 6.16 18.12
C ARG A 181 -16.86 4.92 18.45
N MET A 182 -16.59 3.80 17.79
CA MET A 182 -17.26 2.52 18.08
C MET A 182 -16.98 2.08 19.53
N PHE A 183 -15.75 2.16 20.00
CA PHE A 183 -15.38 1.88 21.40
C PHE A 183 -16.10 2.80 22.40
N GLN A 184 -16.30 4.09 22.05
CA GLN A 184 -17.00 5.03 22.89
C GLN A 184 -18.51 4.74 22.97
N ILE A 185 -19.13 4.31 21.85
CA ILE A 185 -20.57 4.05 21.76
C ILE A 185 -20.94 2.76 22.50
N ASP A 186 -20.25 1.66 22.19
CA ASP A 186 -20.51 0.36 22.81
C ASP A 186 -19.22 -0.48 22.93
N PRO A 187 -18.47 -0.32 24.03
CA PRO A 187 -17.22 -1.02 24.25
C PRO A 187 -17.36 -2.53 24.42
N LYS A 188 -18.59 -3.04 24.56
CA LYS A 188 -18.88 -4.46 24.76
C LYS A 188 -19.51 -5.12 23.54
N SER A 189 -19.70 -4.40 22.44
CA SER A 189 -20.29 -4.95 21.23
C SER A 189 -19.44 -6.06 20.61
N TRP A 190 -20.05 -6.94 19.83
CA TRP A 190 -19.33 -8.00 19.12
C TRP A 190 -18.33 -7.42 18.10
N GLN A 191 -18.64 -6.26 17.52
CA GLN A 191 -17.73 -5.57 16.59
C GLN A 191 -16.45 -5.13 17.28
N VAL A 192 -16.55 -4.61 18.50
CA VAL A 192 -15.37 -4.25 19.31
C VAL A 192 -14.52 -5.50 19.59
N ARG A 193 -15.16 -6.60 19.99
CA ARG A 193 -14.46 -7.88 20.21
C ARG A 193 -13.77 -8.38 18.94
N GLN A 194 -14.43 -8.28 17.80
CA GLN A 194 -13.83 -8.65 16.51
C GLN A 194 -12.60 -7.80 16.17
N VAL A 195 -12.66 -6.47 16.38
CA VAL A 195 -11.51 -5.58 16.11
C VAL A 195 -10.35 -5.87 17.04
N LEU A 196 -10.62 -6.16 18.33
CA LEU A 196 -9.58 -6.57 19.27
C LEU A 196 -8.94 -7.90 18.84
N ALA A 197 -9.75 -8.89 18.47
CA ALA A 197 -9.28 -10.16 17.95
C ALA A 197 -8.38 -10.00 16.72
N GLN A 198 -8.76 -9.13 15.77
CA GLN A 198 -7.93 -8.83 14.59
C GLN A 198 -6.60 -8.21 14.98
N ALA A 199 -6.59 -7.26 15.91
CA ALA A 199 -5.37 -6.62 16.39
C ALA A 199 -4.44 -7.62 17.10
N ASP A 200 -4.99 -8.54 17.88
CA ASP A 200 -4.22 -9.60 18.52
C ASP A 200 -3.66 -10.59 17.48
N ALA A 201 -4.45 -10.95 16.48
CA ALA A 201 -4.04 -11.81 15.37
C ALA A 201 -2.89 -11.20 14.54
N GLU A 202 -2.95 -9.88 14.26
CA GLU A 202 -1.87 -9.15 13.57
C GLU A 202 -0.59 -9.04 14.40
N ALA A 203 -0.71 -9.13 15.72
CA ALA A 203 0.41 -9.14 16.66
C ALA A 203 0.91 -10.57 16.98
N ASP A 204 0.48 -11.59 16.22
CA ASP A 204 0.78 -13.02 16.42
C ASP A 204 0.36 -13.55 17.81
N ARG A 205 -0.58 -12.87 18.50
CA ARG A 205 -1.15 -13.29 19.77
C ARG A 205 -2.40 -14.14 19.52
N HIS A 206 -2.22 -15.32 18.93
CA HIS A 206 -3.33 -16.17 18.47
C HIS A 206 -4.28 -16.62 19.58
N ASP A 207 -3.78 -16.89 20.79
CA ASP A 207 -4.63 -17.30 21.93
C ASP A 207 -5.52 -16.15 22.42
N ASP A 208 -5.02 -14.91 22.44
CA ASP A 208 -5.80 -13.72 22.79
C ASP A 208 -6.85 -13.46 21.70
N ALA A 209 -6.47 -13.54 20.42
CA ALA A 209 -7.40 -13.41 19.30
C ALA A 209 -8.54 -14.44 19.35
N ILE A 210 -8.23 -15.71 19.67
CA ILE A 210 -9.22 -16.77 19.86
C ILE A 210 -10.22 -16.39 20.96
N ALA A 211 -9.73 -15.90 22.12
CA ALA A 211 -10.60 -15.52 23.22
C ALA A 211 -11.55 -14.37 22.84
N GLU A 212 -11.05 -13.37 22.13
CA GLU A 212 -11.87 -12.24 21.67
C GLU A 212 -12.88 -12.64 20.56
N TYR A 213 -12.51 -13.53 19.61
CA TYR A 213 -13.48 -14.07 18.65
C TYR A 213 -14.56 -14.91 19.32
N GLN A 214 -14.22 -15.73 20.31
CA GLN A 214 -15.21 -16.48 21.09
C GLN A 214 -16.17 -15.53 21.81
N ALA A 215 -15.67 -14.46 22.41
CA ALA A 215 -16.51 -13.44 23.04
C ALA A 215 -17.43 -12.73 22.02
N ALA A 216 -16.94 -12.43 20.82
CA ALA A 216 -17.74 -11.87 19.73
C ALA A 216 -18.88 -12.82 19.31
N ILE A 217 -18.58 -14.13 19.18
CA ILE A 217 -19.56 -15.17 18.82
C ILE A 217 -20.61 -15.34 19.92
N GLN A 218 -20.26 -15.25 21.18
CA GLN A 218 -21.25 -15.28 22.27
C GLN A 218 -22.27 -14.14 22.16
N LEU A 219 -21.86 -12.97 21.71
CA LEU A 219 -22.72 -11.80 21.52
C LEU A 219 -23.53 -11.86 20.19
N ALA A 220 -22.95 -12.47 19.16
CA ALA A 220 -23.53 -12.55 17.83
C ALA A 220 -23.32 -13.94 17.18
N PRO A 221 -23.99 -15.00 17.71
CA PRO A 221 -23.69 -16.38 17.34
C PRO A 221 -24.00 -16.76 15.89
N LYS A 222 -24.80 -15.96 15.18
CA LYS A 222 -25.16 -16.17 13.77
C LYS A 222 -24.56 -15.12 12.84
N GLN A 223 -23.59 -14.35 13.32
CA GLN A 223 -22.91 -13.37 12.48
C GLN A 223 -21.95 -14.09 11.52
N PRO A 224 -22.18 -14.00 10.18
CA PRO A 224 -21.29 -14.62 9.22
C PRO A 224 -19.86 -14.09 9.32
N GLY A 225 -18.89 -14.96 9.12
CA GLY A 225 -17.46 -14.65 9.12
C GLY A 225 -16.77 -14.75 10.47
N LEU A 226 -17.49 -14.69 11.60
CA LEU A 226 -16.83 -14.78 12.92
C LEU A 226 -16.25 -16.19 13.19
N HIS A 227 -17.00 -17.23 12.86
CA HIS A 227 -16.55 -18.61 13.02
C HIS A 227 -15.41 -18.95 12.02
N GLU A 228 -15.42 -18.39 10.83
CA GLU A 228 -14.33 -18.55 9.86
C GLU A 228 -13.03 -17.92 10.38
N GLN A 229 -13.12 -16.69 10.93
CA GLN A 229 -11.97 -16.01 11.54
C GLN A 229 -11.44 -16.77 12.76
N LEU A 230 -12.32 -17.23 13.63
CA LEU A 230 -11.97 -18.10 14.79
C LEU A 230 -11.24 -19.37 14.31
N GLY A 231 -11.80 -20.06 13.31
CA GLY A 231 -11.19 -21.25 12.71
C GLY A 231 -9.79 -20.97 12.14
N THR A 232 -9.62 -19.81 11.55
CA THR A 232 -8.30 -19.35 11.05
C THR A 232 -7.29 -19.19 12.16
N GLU A 233 -7.66 -18.57 13.27
CA GLU A 233 -6.74 -18.40 14.42
C GLU A 233 -6.43 -19.73 15.11
N TYR A 234 -7.40 -20.66 15.18
CA TYR A 234 -7.13 -22.02 15.62
C TYR A 234 -6.12 -22.75 14.72
N LEU A 235 -6.20 -22.59 13.39
CA LEU A 235 -5.21 -23.16 12.45
C LEU A 235 -3.81 -22.61 12.70
N LYS A 236 -3.68 -21.29 12.86
CA LYS A 236 -2.39 -20.66 13.16
C LYS A 236 -1.82 -21.11 14.52
N ALA A 237 -2.68 -21.34 15.48
CA ALA A 237 -2.32 -21.90 16.80
C ALA A 237 -2.10 -23.43 16.77
N ASN A 238 -2.15 -24.08 15.59
CA ASN A 238 -2.02 -25.54 15.41
C ASN A 238 -3.07 -26.36 16.19
N LYS A 239 -4.29 -25.81 16.36
CA LYS A 239 -5.41 -26.45 17.08
C LYS A 239 -6.42 -26.96 16.04
N LEU A 240 -6.13 -28.11 15.40
CA LEU A 240 -6.87 -28.61 14.25
C LEU A 240 -8.33 -28.94 14.52
N ASP A 241 -8.65 -29.65 15.62
CA ASP A 241 -10.03 -30.06 15.93
C ASP A 241 -10.93 -28.84 16.20
N PRO A 242 -10.56 -27.90 17.08
CA PRO A 242 -11.32 -26.66 17.24
C PRO A 242 -11.47 -25.83 15.95
N ALA A 243 -10.47 -25.86 15.05
CA ALA A 243 -10.56 -25.19 13.75
C ALA A 243 -11.65 -25.80 12.87
N VAL A 244 -11.72 -27.15 12.83
CA VAL A 244 -12.78 -27.86 12.09
C VAL A 244 -14.15 -27.50 12.61
N ASP A 245 -14.35 -27.56 13.94
CA ASP A 245 -15.64 -27.24 14.55
C ASP A 245 -16.09 -25.82 14.22
N ALA A 246 -15.19 -24.85 14.33
CA ALA A 246 -15.49 -23.46 13.99
C ALA A 246 -15.83 -23.29 12.50
N LEU A 247 -15.03 -23.86 11.60
CA LEU A 247 -15.26 -23.74 10.16
C LEU A 247 -16.55 -24.44 9.70
N GLN A 248 -16.92 -25.56 10.35
CA GLN A 248 -18.21 -26.24 10.09
C GLN A 248 -19.39 -25.37 10.55
N GLN A 249 -19.31 -24.75 11.73
CA GLN A 249 -20.32 -23.81 12.21
C GLN A 249 -20.46 -22.59 11.28
N GLU A 250 -19.35 -22.10 10.71
CA GLU A 250 -19.45 -21.07 9.69
C GLU A 250 -20.25 -21.52 8.47
N LEU A 251 -20.05 -22.73 7.99
CA LEU A 251 -20.77 -23.26 6.83
C LEU A 251 -22.23 -23.59 7.13
N GLU A 252 -22.62 -23.78 8.40
CA GLU A 252 -24.01 -23.86 8.82
C GLU A 252 -24.70 -22.49 8.76
N ILE A 253 -23.94 -21.40 9.05
CA ILE A 253 -24.42 -20.01 9.02
C ILE A 253 -24.43 -19.47 7.59
N ASP A 254 -23.28 -19.60 6.90
CA ASP A 254 -23.08 -19.22 5.51
C ASP A 254 -22.55 -20.41 4.68
N PRO A 255 -23.43 -21.18 4.06
CA PRO A 255 -23.02 -22.31 3.20
C PRO A 255 -22.18 -21.90 1.99
N ASN A 256 -22.13 -20.60 1.65
CA ASN A 256 -21.36 -20.08 0.54
C ASN A 256 -20.01 -19.47 0.97
N ASN A 257 -19.65 -19.59 2.24
CA ASN A 257 -18.35 -19.12 2.69
C ASN A 257 -17.21 -19.94 2.05
N VAL A 258 -16.62 -19.36 1.00
CA VAL A 258 -15.57 -20.01 0.19
C VAL A 258 -14.32 -20.29 1.02
N LEU A 259 -13.95 -19.36 1.92
CA LEU A 259 -12.73 -19.50 2.72
C LEU A 259 -12.88 -20.59 3.79
N ALA A 260 -14.03 -20.65 4.45
CA ALA A 260 -14.31 -21.72 5.42
C ALA A 260 -14.24 -23.09 4.76
N ARG A 261 -14.90 -23.24 3.59
CA ARG A 261 -14.87 -24.48 2.80
C ARG A 261 -13.45 -24.85 2.37
N TYR A 262 -12.69 -23.89 1.85
CA TYR A 262 -11.32 -24.11 1.43
C TYR A 262 -10.43 -24.56 2.59
N LYS A 263 -10.47 -23.85 3.73
CA LYS A 263 -9.67 -24.19 4.91
C LYS A 263 -10.00 -25.55 5.48
N LEU A 264 -11.28 -25.94 5.50
CA LEU A 264 -11.66 -27.32 5.85
C LEU A 264 -11.01 -28.32 4.89
N GLY A 265 -11.02 -28.06 3.59
CA GLY A 265 -10.34 -28.89 2.60
C GLY A 265 -8.84 -29.05 2.88
N LEU A 266 -8.16 -27.98 3.30
CA LEU A 266 -6.74 -28.07 3.69
C LEU A 266 -6.52 -28.97 4.92
N ILE A 267 -7.38 -28.86 5.93
CA ILE A 267 -7.29 -29.68 7.14
C ILE A 267 -7.51 -31.16 6.78
N GLU A 268 -8.48 -31.45 5.91
CA GLU A 268 -8.77 -32.85 5.50
C GLU A 268 -7.62 -33.48 4.69
N VAL A 269 -6.83 -32.66 3.92
CA VAL A 269 -5.57 -33.15 3.33
C VAL A 269 -4.57 -33.57 4.38
N GLU A 270 -4.40 -32.78 5.46
CA GLU A 270 -3.46 -33.12 6.54
C GLU A 270 -3.90 -34.35 7.32
N ARG A 271 -5.21 -34.64 7.36
CA ARG A 271 -5.78 -35.83 7.98
C ARG A 271 -5.74 -37.08 7.07
N GLY A 272 -5.31 -36.93 5.82
CA GLY A 272 -5.32 -38.03 4.83
C GLY A 272 -6.69 -38.36 4.27
N GLU A 273 -7.68 -37.48 4.49
CA GLU A 273 -9.08 -37.63 4.01
C GLU A 273 -9.23 -37.08 2.58
N GLY A 274 -8.50 -37.68 1.63
CA GLY A 274 -8.35 -37.17 0.26
C GLY A 274 -9.68 -36.95 -0.48
N ALA A 275 -10.69 -37.81 -0.31
CA ALA A 275 -11.97 -37.67 -0.97
C ALA A 275 -12.74 -36.42 -0.49
N LYS A 276 -12.81 -36.23 0.81
CA LYS A 276 -13.47 -35.09 1.45
C LYS A 276 -12.75 -33.77 1.13
N SER A 277 -11.42 -33.81 1.23
CA SER A 277 -10.57 -32.67 0.87
C SER A 277 -10.80 -32.23 -0.57
N LYS A 278 -10.76 -33.18 -1.53
CA LYS A 278 -10.98 -32.88 -2.96
C LYS A 278 -12.33 -32.21 -3.18
N GLU A 279 -13.42 -32.77 -2.64
CA GLU A 279 -14.78 -32.22 -2.76
C GLU A 279 -14.83 -30.76 -2.25
N LEU A 280 -14.28 -30.52 -1.08
CA LEU A 280 -14.26 -29.21 -0.42
C LEU A 280 -13.46 -28.18 -1.23
N ILE A 281 -12.24 -28.55 -1.65
CA ILE A 281 -11.35 -27.64 -2.39
C ILE A 281 -11.93 -27.35 -3.81
N GLU A 282 -12.41 -28.38 -4.52
CA GLU A 282 -13.05 -28.17 -5.83
C GLU A 282 -14.31 -27.31 -5.71
N GLY A 283 -15.09 -27.50 -4.65
CA GLY A 283 -16.25 -26.67 -4.34
C GLY A 283 -15.90 -25.22 -4.12
N ALA A 284 -14.82 -24.95 -3.41
CA ALA A 284 -14.31 -23.60 -3.17
C ALA A 284 -13.73 -22.98 -4.46
N VAL A 285 -12.94 -23.72 -5.22
CA VAL A 285 -12.33 -23.26 -6.50
C VAL A 285 -13.38 -22.95 -7.57
N ARG A 286 -14.49 -23.70 -7.63
CA ARG A 286 -15.61 -23.37 -8.54
C ARG A 286 -16.21 -21.99 -8.24
N GLN A 287 -16.25 -21.57 -6.99
CA GLN A 287 -16.79 -20.25 -6.59
C GLN A 287 -15.72 -19.15 -6.70
N ASN A 288 -14.48 -19.47 -6.38
CA ASN A 288 -13.33 -18.55 -6.50
C ASN A 288 -12.14 -19.28 -7.16
N PRO A 289 -11.99 -19.17 -8.49
CA PRO A 289 -10.86 -19.79 -9.21
C PRO A 289 -9.48 -19.22 -8.82
N GLY A 290 -9.43 -18.05 -8.18
CA GLY A 290 -8.20 -17.39 -7.73
C GLY A 290 -7.74 -17.82 -6.33
N LEU A 291 -8.28 -18.90 -5.76
CA LEU A 291 -7.80 -19.39 -4.47
C LEU A 291 -6.34 -19.83 -4.55
N LYS A 292 -5.51 -19.12 -3.81
CA LYS A 292 -4.07 -19.34 -3.77
C LYS A 292 -3.73 -20.76 -3.36
N ASP A 293 -2.73 -21.34 -3.99
CA ASP A 293 -2.18 -22.66 -3.68
C ASP A 293 -3.15 -23.86 -3.84
N SER A 294 -4.39 -23.61 -4.28
CA SER A 294 -5.44 -24.65 -4.39
C SER A 294 -5.04 -25.84 -5.25
N ALA A 295 -4.29 -25.59 -6.34
CA ALA A 295 -3.80 -26.65 -7.22
C ALA A 295 -2.84 -27.62 -6.50
N TYR A 296 -2.00 -27.12 -5.60
CA TYR A 296 -1.10 -27.96 -4.78
C TYR A 296 -1.89 -28.87 -3.86
N TYR A 297 -2.86 -28.34 -3.12
CA TYR A 297 -3.66 -29.14 -2.19
C TYR A 297 -4.57 -30.13 -2.91
N LEU A 298 -5.10 -29.81 -4.08
CA LEU A 298 -5.77 -30.77 -4.95
C LEU A 298 -4.83 -31.91 -5.38
N GLY A 299 -3.58 -31.58 -5.72
CA GLY A 299 -2.56 -32.59 -6.02
C GLY A 299 -2.30 -33.53 -4.84
N ARG A 300 -2.25 -33.03 -3.62
CA ARG A 300 -2.14 -33.84 -2.39
C ARG A 300 -3.36 -34.72 -2.18
N ALA A 301 -4.57 -34.17 -2.34
CA ALA A 301 -5.80 -34.96 -2.24
C ALA A 301 -5.86 -36.09 -3.28
N GLU A 302 -5.44 -35.84 -4.51
CA GLU A 302 -5.36 -36.87 -5.56
C GLU A 302 -4.30 -37.96 -5.25
N MET A 303 -3.20 -37.57 -4.58
CA MET A 303 -2.21 -38.56 -4.09
C MET A 303 -2.78 -39.51 -3.04
N GLU A 304 -3.57 -39.00 -2.09
CA GLU A 304 -4.26 -39.81 -1.08
C GLU A 304 -5.28 -40.77 -1.70
N LEU A 305 -5.95 -40.33 -2.79
CA LEU A 305 -6.86 -41.14 -3.55
C LEU A 305 -6.16 -42.19 -4.47
N GLY A 306 -4.83 -42.14 -4.56
CA GLY A 306 -4.06 -42.98 -5.46
C GLY A 306 -4.12 -42.55 -6.94
N ASN A 307 -4.72 -41.42 -7.25
CA ASN A 307 -4.89 -40.89 -8.62
C ASN A 307 -3.61 -40.17 -9.10
N SER A 308 -2.53 -40.93 -9.25
CA SER A 308 -1.20 -40.39 -9.57
C SER A 308 -1.16 -39.49 -10.81
N ALA A 309 -1.94 -39.78 -11.85
CA ALA A 309 -1.97 -38.95 -13.06
C ALA A 309 -2.58 -37.57 -12.80
N ALA A 310 -3.71 -37.51 -12.06
CA ALA A 310 -4.35 -36.27 -11.67
C ALA A 310 -3.49 -35.44 -10.70
N ALA A 311 -2.79 -36.12 -9.78
CA ALA A 311 -1.83 -35.49 -8.89
C ALA A 311 -0.69 -34.78 -9.65
N VAL A 312 -0.09 -35.46 -10.65
CA VAL A 312 0.96 -34.84 -11.50
C VAL A 312 0.43 -33.60 -12.22
N GLU A 313 -0.78 -33.66 -12.77
CA GLU A 313 -1.39 -32.52 -13.44
C GLU A 313 -1.61 -31.34 -12.48
N ALA A 314 -2.14 -31.62 -11.29
CA ALA A 314 -2.42 -30.59 -10.29
C ALA A 314 -1.12 -29.93 -9.75
N PHE A 315 -0.08 -30.70 -9.47
CA PHE A 315 1.22 -30.13 -9.05
C PHE A 315 1.88 -29.31 -10.15
N ASN A 316 1.79 -29.75 -11.43
CA ASN A 316 2.30 -28.95 -12.54
C ASN A 316 1.54 -27.62 -12.68
N ARG A 317 0.22 -27.59 -12.46
CA ARG A 317 -0.54 -26.33 -12.40
C ARG A 317 -0.05 -25.42 -11.27
N ALA A 318 0.18 -25.97 -10.08
CA ALA A 318 0.71 -25.20 -8.94
C ALA A 318 2.07 -24.58 -9.28
N ILE A 319 2.98 -25.33 -9.89
CA ILE A 319 4.32 -24.86 -10.26
C ILE A 319 4.26 -23.78 -11.36
N SER A 320 3.32 -23.88 -12.28
CA SER A 320 3.19 -22.96 -13.42
C SER A 320 2.43 -21.68 -13.09
N SER A 321 1.75 -21.61 -11.95
CA SER A 321 0.99 -20.44 -11.53
C SER A 321 1.92 -19.39 -10.91
N PRO A 322 1.91 -18.14 -11.40
CA PRO A 322 2.73 -17.06 -10.85
C PRO A 322 2.31 -16.64 -9.42
N ASP A 323 1.08 -16.98 -9.03
CA ASP A 323 0.49 -16.62 -7.74
C ASP A 323 0.75 -17.65 -6.64
N THR A 324 1.33 -18.83 -7.00
CA THR A 324 1.67 -19.88 -6.02
C THR A 324 2.85 -19.41 -5.14
N ASP A 325 2.74 -19.66 -3.85
CA ASP A 325 3.80 -19.37 -2.91
C ASP A 325 5.09 -20.10 -3.27
N PRO A 326 6.27 -19.46 -3.27
CA PRO A 326 7.54 -20.11 -3.59
C PRO A 326 7.84 -21.36 -2.73
N GLU A 327 7.41 -21.35 -1.47
CA GLU A 327 7.54 -22.51 -0.59
C GLU A 327 6.65 -23.66 -1.06
N ILE A 328 5.41 -23.36 -1.45
CA ILE A 328 4.48 -24.34 -2.03
C ILE A 328 4.98 -24.87 -3.38
N VAL A 329 5.59 -24.03 -4.21
CA VAL A 329 6.24 -24.48 -5.46
C VAL A 329 7.37 -25.48 -5.14
N GLN A 330 8.17 -25.20 -4.14
CA GLN A 330 9.24 -26.10 -3.69
C GLN A 330 8.64 -27.44 -3.22
N GLN A 331 7.59 -27.41 -2.39
CA GLN A 331 6.90 -28.61 -1.94
C GLN A 331 6.25 -29.39 -3.10
N ALA A 332 5.68 -28.68 -4.08
CA ALA A 332 5.09 -29.32 -5.26
C ALA A 332 6.13 -30.10 -6.08
N TRP A 333 7.35 -29.61 -6.23
CA TRP A 333 8.44 -30.36 -6.86
C TRP A 333 8.82 -31.61 -6.07
N TYR A 334 8.85 -31.54 -4.74
CA TYR A 334 9.08 -32.72 -3.91
C TYR A 334 7.97 -33.76 -4.12
N GLN A 335 6.71 -33.35 -4.05
CA GLN A 335 5.57 -34.25 -4.24
C GLN A 335 5.53 -34.85 -5.64
N LEU A 336 5.87 -34.11 -6.70
CA LEU A 336 6.05 -34.64 -8.03
C LEU A 336 7.09 -35.78 -8.07
N GLY A 337 8.23 -35.58 -7.41
CA GLY A 337 9.25 -36.62 -7.29
C GLY A 337 8.72 -37.89 -6.64
N VAL A 338 7.90 -37.76 -5.58
CA VAL A 338 7.25 -38.88 -4.92
C VAL A 338 6.26 -39.58 -5.84
N VAL A 339 5.40 -38.84 -6.55
CA VAL A 339 4.41 -39.39 -7.49
C VAL A 339 5.10 -40.10 -8.66
N TYR A 340 6.12 -39.52 -9.28
CA TYR A 340 6.87 -40.11 -10.35
C TYR A 340 7.55 -41.44 -9.93
N ARG A 341 8.05 -41.52 -8.68
CA ARG A 341 8.57 -42.80 -8.15
C ARG A 341 7.48 -43.88 -8.06
N ARG A 342 6.26 -43.51 -7.61
CA ARG A 342 5.11 -44.44 -7.57
C ARG A 342 4.71 -44.94 -8.97
N LEU A 343 4.89 -44.07 -9.98
CA LEU A 343 4.63 -44.39 -11.39
C LEU A 343 5.81 -45.09 -12.09
N HIS A 344 6.87 -45.47 -11.37
CA HIS A 344 8.11 -46.04 -11.92
C HIS A 344 8.82 -45.15 -12.97
N ARG A 345 8.54 -43.85 -12.98
CA ARG A 345 9.19 -42.83 -13.84
C ARG A 345 10.43 -42.29 -13.14
N ILE A 346 11.48 -43.11 -13.04
CA ILE A 346 12.66 -42.84 -12.21
C ILE A 346 13.40 -41.58 -12.64
N GLU A 347 13.59 -41.38 -13.96
CA GLU A 347 14.30 -40.18 -14.46
C GLU A 347 13.55 -38.86 -14.13
N ASP A 348 12.21 -38.86 -14.28
CA ASP A 348 11.40 -37.70 -13.95
C ASP A 348 11.40 -37.43 -12.43
N ALA A 349 11.39 -38.46 -11.64
CA ALA A 349 11.53 -38.34 -10.18
C ALA A 349 12.87 -37.70 -9.78
N GLN A 350 13.97 -38.16 -10.38
CA GLN A 350 15.32 -37.61 -10.13
C GLN A 350 15.38 -36.12 -10.51
N LYS A 351 14.82 -35.73 -11.67
CA LYS A 351 14.74 -34.34 -12.11
C LYS A 351 13.95 -33.48 -11.12
N ALA A 352 12.78 -33.97 -10.68
CA ALA A 352 11.93 -33.24 -9.73
C ALA A 352 12.64 -33.03 -8.37
N PHE A 353 13.27 -34.07 -7.83
CA PHE A 353 14.05 -33.93 -6.57
C PHE A 353 15.28 -33.02 -6.73
N ALA A 354 15.94 -33.04 -7.88
CA ALA A 354 17.07 -32.13 -8.14
C ALA A 354 16.62 -30.67 -8.15
N ILE A 355 15.45 -30.36 -8.75
CA ILE A 355 14.88 -29.02 -8.73
C ILE A 355 14.48 -28.62 -7.33
N PHE A 356 13.81 -29.49 -6.59
CA PHE A 356 13.48 -29.26 -5.17
C PHE A 356 14.73 -28.91 -4.36
N GLN A 357 15.80 -29.68 -4.47
CA GLN A 357 17.05 -29.43 -3.73
C GLN A 357 17.67 -28.09 -4.12
N ARG A 358 17.72 -27.76 -5.40
CA ARG A 358 18.22 -26.47 -5.88
C ARG A 358 17.44 -25.30 -5.28
N LEU A 359 16.10 -25.35 -5.30
CA LEU A 359 15.25 -24.28 -4.73
C LEU A 359 15.47 -24.12 -3.23
N LYS A 360 15.64 -25.24 -2.51
CA LYS A 360 15.94 -25.23 -1.08
C LYS A 360 17.31 -24.58 -0.78
N ASP A 361 18.32 -24.89 -1.58
CA ASP A 361 19.66 -24.30 -1.44
C ASP A 361 19.65 -22.80 -1.73
N GLU A 362 18.94 -22.37 -2.79
CA GLU A 362 18.75 -20.96 -3.14
C GLU A 362 18.05 -20.17 -2.02
N GLU A 363 17.02 -20.75 -1.40
CA GLU A 363 16.33 -20.15 -0.27
C GLU A 363 17.24 -20.00 0.95
N THR A 364 17.99 -21.06 1.28
CA THR A 364 18.96 -21.05 2.38
C THR A 364 20.01 -19.93 2.17
N GLN A 365 20.51 -19.78 0.96
CA GLN A 365 21.46 -18.71 0.61
C GLN A 365 20.83 -17.32 0.80
N ARG A 366 19.60 -17.10 0.31
CA ARG A 366 18.90 -15.82 0.50
C ARG A 366 18.71 -15.46 1.97
N ILE A 367 18.35 -16.44 2.80
CA ILE A 367 18.21 -16.24 4.25
C ILE A 367 19.55 -15.82 4.87
N GLN A 368 20.65 -16.52 4.53
CA GLN A 368 21.99 -16.20 5.02
C GLN A 368 22.44 -14.79 4.60
N GLU A 369 22.22 -14.41 3.35
CA GLU A 369 22.52 -13.06 2.85
C GLU A 369 21.69 -11.97 3.59
N ARG A 370 20.42 -12.22 3.84
CA ARG A 370 19.58 -11.31 4.63
C ARG A 370 20.09 -11.13 6.05
N LEU A 371 20.45 -12.23 6.72
CA LEU A 371 21.02 -12.20 8.07
C LEU A 371 22.37 -11.47 8.09
N LYS A 372 23.23 -11.70 7.09
CA LYS A 372 24.48 -10.98 6.93
C LYS A 372 24.25 -9.48 6.76
N LYS A 373 23.37 -9.07 5.85
CA LYS A 373 23.01 -7.65 5.64
C LYS A 373 22.45 -6.99 6.90
N LYS A 374 21.59 -7.69 7.67
CA LYS A 374 21.08 -7.18 8.95
C LYS A 374 22.18 -7.00 9.99
N ARG A 375 23.12 -7.95 10.09
CA ARG A 375 24.26 -7.88 11.01
C ARG A 375 25.21 -6.73 10.63
N ASP A 376 25.51 -6.59 9.35
CA ASP A 376 26.37 -5.51 8.85
C ASP A 376 25.73 -4.13 9.09
N ALA A 377 24.42 -4.01 8.91
CA ALA A 377 23.65 -2.79 9.17
C ALA A 377 23.53 -2.44 10.67
N SER A 378 23.58 -3.45 11.56
CA SER A 378 23.51 -3.24 13.02
C SER A 378 24.86 -2.91 13.67
N GLY A 379 25.96 -2.79 12.89
CA GLY A 379 27.28 -2.41 13.39
C GLY A 379 27.95 -3.48 14.29
N GLN A 380 27.39 -4.67 14.37
CA GLN A 380 28.03 -5.81 15.05
C GLN A 380 29.05 -6.48 14.12
N SER A 381 30.17 -5.82 13.91
CA SER A 381 31.37 -6.49 13.40
C SER A 381 31.77 -7.57 14.41
N ALA A 382 31.85 -8.81 13.97
CA ALA A 382 32.34 -9.90 14.77
C ALA A 382 33.78 -9.61 15.22
N ALA A 383 33.97 -9.24 16.47
CA ALA A 383 35.27 -9.30 17.09
C ALA A 383 35.75 -10.78 17.07
N PRO A 384 36.98 -11.10 16.65
CA PRO A 384 37.47 -12.47 16.72
C PRO A 384 37.49 -12.91 18.19
N SER A 385 36.87 -14.02 18.49
CA SER A 385 36.94 -14.71 19.78
C SER A 385 38.43 -14.97 20.09
N SER A 386 39.02 -14.14 20.94
CA SER A 386 40.28 -14.45 21.56
C SER A 386 40.06 -15.61 22.55
N ALA A 387 40.57 -16.76 22.23
CA ALA A 387 40.67 -17.88 23.15
C ALA A 387 41.39 -17.46 24.44
N PRO A 388 40.95 -17.90 25.64
CA PRO A 388 41.65 -17.60 26.85
C PRO A 388 43.00 -18.33 26.85
N GLN A 389 44.12 -17.58 26.90
CA GLN A 389 45.41 -18.10 27.20
C GLN A 389 45.42 -18.46 28.68
N ASN A 390 45.66 -19.75 28.99
CA ASN A 390 45.92 -20.25 30.34
C ASN A 390 47.26 -19.62 30.84
N PRO A 391 47.29 -19.07 32.04
CA PRO A 391 48.55 -18.78 32.73
C PRO A 391 49.10 -20.05 33.37
N GLN A 392 50.34 -20.35 33.15
CA GLN A 392 51.18 -21.25 33.93
C GLN A 392 51.42 -20.70 35.35
#